data_522c1a592bd108faed50c1d434dab1c1
#
_entry.id   522c1a592bd108faed50c1d434dab1c1
#
_cell.length_a   1.000
_cell.length_b   1.000
_cell.length_c   1.000
_cell.angle_alpha   90.00
_cell.angle_beta   90.00
_cell.angle_gamma   90.00
#
_symmetry.space_group_name_H-M   'P 1'
#
loop_
_entity.id
_entity.type
_entity.pdbx_description
1 polymer ?
#
loop_
_entity_poly.entity_id
_entity_poly.type
_entity_poly.pdbx_seq_one_letter_code
_entity_poly.pdbx_strand_id
1 'polypeptide(L)'
;MPVDPPEIADPLLQFERKCPPGGERRVVLYLTSLRGVRKTFEDCHSLKMILQSFPVWVDERDVSMHAEFRQEVTDLLGGPVIVPRVFIKGHYIGGPDEVRRLHEDGKLGALLQDLPVVQYRKPCDGCGDVRFVPCPECSGSCKIITDTNDVAQCPDCNENGLIRCPVCF
;
A
#
# COMPACT_ATOMS: atom_id res chain seq x y z
N MET A 1 47.36 0.43 -11.16
CA MET A 1 46.19 -0.40 -11.00
C MET A 1 44.98 0.55 -10.86
N PRO A 2 43.99 0.43 -11.74
CA PRO A 2 42.79 1.20 -11.52
C PRO A 2 42.15 0.71 -10.21
N VAL A 3 41.96 1.60 -9.28
CA VAL A 3 41.16 1.33 -8.08
C VAL A 3 39.73 1.40 -8.54
N ASP A 4 39.03 0.27 -8.54
CA ASP A 4 37.57 0.28 -8.76
C ASP A 4 36.96 1.25 -7.75
N PRO A 5 36.02 2.13 -8.17
CA PRO A 5 35.32 2.97 -7.24
C PRO A 5 34.67 2.06 -6.20
N PRO A 6 34.64 2.46 -4.92
CA PRO A 6 33.98 1.66 -3.90
C PRO A 6 32.55 1.38 -4.36
N GLU A 7 32.22 0.09 -4.45
CA GLU A 7 30.85 -0.34 -4.67
C GLU A 7 30.00 0.32 -3.61
N ILE A 8 29.19 1.30 -4.01
CA ILE A 8 28.25 1.94 -3.10
C ILE A 8 27.24 0.86 -2.76
N ALA A 9 27.34 0.32 -1.56
CA ALA A 9 26.41 -0.72 -1.10
C ALA A 9 24.98 -0.21 -1.24
N ASP A 10 24.09 -1.04 -1.79
CA ASP A 10 22.67 -0.73 -1.90
C ASP A 10 22.12 -0.39 -0.50
N PRO A 11 21.59 0.83 -0.29
CA PRO A 11 21.09 1.24 1.02
C PRO A 11 19.94 0.38 1.53
N LEU A 12 19.25 -0.37 0.66
CA LEU A 12 18.20 -1.30 1.06
C LEU A 12 18.72 -2.55 1.78
N LEU A 13 20.01 -2.90 1.61
CA LEU A 13 20.58 -4.10 2.24
C LEU A 13 20.62 -4.05 3.77
N GLN A 14 20.53 -2.86 4.36
CA GLN A 14 20.40 -2.70 5.82
C GLN A 14 19.00 -3.04 6.36
N PHE A 15 18.00 -3.16 5.48
CA PHE A 15 16.63 -3.49 5.85
C PHE A 15 16.33 -4.96 5.56
N GLU A 16 15.53 -5.57 6.43
CA GLU A 16 15.12 -6.95 6.28
C GLU A 16 14.30 -7.15 5.00
N ARG A 17 14.64 -8.20 4.25
CA ARG A 17 13.87 -8.56 3.07
C ARG A 17 12.55 -9.22 3.48
N LYS A 18 11.47 -8.51 3.28
CA LYS A 18 10.09 -8.96 3.44
C LYS A 18 9.28 -8.37 2.30
N CYS A 19 9.04 -9.18 1.28
CA CYS A 19 8.41 -8.70 0.06
C CYS A 19 6.90 -8.91 0.11
N PRO A 20 6.11 -7.82 0.08
CA PRO A 20 4.67 -7.93 -0.13
C PRO A 20 4.37 -8.57 -1.49
N PRO A 21 3.23 -9.25 -1.65
CA PRO A 21 2.82 -9.78 -2.95
C PRO A 21 2.86 -8.68 -4.03
N GLY A 22 3.62 -8.91 -5.10
CA GLY A 22 3.80 -7.94 -6.19
C GLY A 22 4.63 -6.71 -5.85
N GLY A 23 5.31 -6.68 -4.70
CA GLY A 23 6.02 -5.51 -4.19
C GLY A 23 7.50 -5.40 -4.52
N GLU A 24 8.07 -6.25 -5.40
CA GLU A 24 9.52 -6.31 -5.67
C GLU A 24 10.10 -5.02 -6.23
N ARG A 25 9.29 -4.26 -6.98
CA ARG A 25 9.67 -3.01 -7.65
C ARG A 25 8.75 -1.86 -7.33
N ARG A 26 8.22 -1.83 -6.12
CA ARG A 26 7.24 -0.83 -5.69
C ARG A 26 7.52 -0.33 -4.30
N VAL A 27 6.95 0.83 -4.02
CA VAL A 27 6.67 1.25 -2.65
C VAL A 27 5.30 0.73 -2.29
N VAL A 28 5.20 -0.06 -1.24
CA VAL A 28 3.93 -0.56 -0.70
C VAL A 28 3.69 0.09 0.65
N LEU A 29 2.55 0.74 0.78
CA LEU A 29 2.11 1.37 2.02
C LEU A 29 0.83 0.68 2.51
N TYR A 30 0.93 -0.08 3.59
CA TYR A 30 -0.24 -0.57 4.31
C TYR A 30 -0.74 0.51 5.25
N LEU A 31 -1.98 0.91 5.08
CA LEU A 31 -2.62 1.98 5.83
C LEU A 31 -4.08 1.67 6.11
N THR A 32 -4.73 2.56 6.81
CA THR A 32 -6.19 2.52 6.98
C THR A 32 -6.79 3.90 6.72
N SER A 33 -7.95 3.90 6.09
CA SER A 33 -8.79 5.10 5.92
C SER A 33 -9.74 5.32 7.10
N LEU A 34 -9.80 4.39 8.06
CA LEU A 34 -10.60 4.53 9.26
C LEU A 34 -10.07 5.67 10.15
N ARG A 35 -10.99 6.43 10.71
CA ARG A 35 -10.70 7.59 11.57
C ARG A 35 -10.95 7.33 13.05
N GLY A 36 -11.35 6.11 13.42
CA GLY A 36 -11.73 5.75 14.79
C GLY A 36 -10.61 5.88 15.80
N VAL A 37 -9.35 5.63 15.39
CA VAL A 37 -8.17 5.86 16.21
C VAL A 37 -7.40 7.04 15.62
N ARG A 38 -7.47 8.17 16.28
CA ARG A 38 -6.91 9.44 15.78
C ARG A 38 -5.42 9.35 15.45
N LYS A 39 -4.62 8.76 16.33
CA LYS A 39 -3.19 8.61 16.12
C LYS A 39 -2.89 7.78 14.87
N THR A 40 -3.57 6.68 14.67
CA THR A 40 -3.40 5.82 13.49
C THR A 40 -3.77 6.58 12.21
N PHE A 41 -4.87 7.30 12.23
CA PHE A 41 -5.29 8.12 11.09
C PHE A 41 -4.26 9.20 10.75
N GLU A 42 -3.77 9.92 11.74
CA GLU A 42 -2.75 10.96 11.59
C GLU A 42 -1.42 10.39 11.07
N ASP A 43 -0.99 9.24 11.60
CA ASP A 43 0.23 8.56 11.16
C ASP A 43 0.11 8.06 9.72
N CYS A 44 -1.01 7.49 9.33
CA CYS A 44 -1.27 7.06 7.95
C CYS A 44 -1.23 8.25 6.99
N HIS A 45 -1.88 9.34 7.35
CA HIS A 45 -1.88 10.56 6.55
C HIS A 45 -0.48 11.16 6.42
N SER A 46 0.27 11.22 7.51
CA SER A 46 1.65 11.72 7.52
C SER A 46 2.57 10.93 6.59
N LEU A 47 2.53 9.59 6.66
CA LEU A 47 3.36 8.75 5.79
C LEU A 47 2.94 8.88 4.33
N LYS A 48 1.66 8.93 4.06
CA LYS A 48 1.14 9.17 2.71
C LYS A 48 1.69 10.48 2.14
N MET A 49 1.65 11.54 2.91
CA MET A 49 2.17 12.85 2.48
C MET A 49 3.67 12.84 2.25
N ILE A 50 4.45 12.20 3.11
CA ILE A 50 5.89 12.06 2.95
C ILE A 50 6.22 11.33 1.65
N LEU A 51 5.61 10.17 1.41
CA LEU A 51 5.87 9.37 0.22
C LEU A 51 5.41 10.08 -1.06
N GLN A 52 4.30 10.80 -1.00
CA GLN A 52 3.79 11.58 -2.14
C GLN A 52 4.65 12.80 -2.47
N SER A 53 5.52 13.24 -1.57
CA SER A 53 6.50 14.30 -1.86
C SER A 53 7.59 13.86 -2.83
N PHE A 54 7.73 12.56 -3.07
CA PHE A 54 8.63 11.99 -4.07
C PHE A 54 7.87 11.64 -5.35
N PRO A 55 8.53 11.73 -6.52
CA PRO A 55 7.89 11.42 -7.80
C PRO A 55 7.80 9.92 -8.07
N VAL A 56 7.31 9.15 -7.12
CA VAL A 56 7.16 7.69 -7.20
C VAL A 56 5.69 7.30 -7.04
N TRP A 57 5.31 6.21 -7.69
CA TRP A 57 4.00 5.62 -7.47
C TRP A 57 4.00 4.81 -6.18
N VAL A 58 3.01 5.05 -5.33
CA VAL A 58 2.83 4.34 -4.07
C VAL A 58 1.66 3.38 -4.21
N ASP A 59 1.92 2.10 -3.99
CA ASP A 59 0.89 1.07 -3.91
C ASP A 59 0.26 1.12 -2.51
N GLU A 60 -0.84 1.85 -2.40
CA GLU A 60 -1.57 1.98 -1.15
C GLU A 60 -2.49 0.76 -0.96
N ARG A 61 -2.33 0.07 0.16
CA ARG A 61 -3.12 -1.09 0.52
C ARG A 61 -3.88 -0.82 1.81
N ASP A 62 -5.13 -0.42 1.66
CA ASP A 62 -6.01 -0.09 2.78
C ASP A 62 -6.54 -1.37 3.42
N VAL A 63 -6.06 -1.66 4.62
CA VAL A 63 -6.42 -2.88 5.37
C VAL A 63 -7.87 -2.87 5.87
N SER A 64 -8.52 -1.70 5.90
CA SER A 64 -9.94 -1.59 6.26
C SER A 64 -10.88 -1.86 5.09
N MET A 65 -10.40 -1.68 3.86
CA MET A 65 -11.19 -1.91 2.64
C MET A 65 -11.10 -3.34 2.13
N HIS A 66 -10.00 -4.05 2.45
CA HIS A 66 -9.76 -5.37 1.91
C HIS A 66 -9.03 -6.24 2.93
N ALA A 67 -9.68 -7.31 3.39
CA ALA A 67 -9.14 -8.17 4.44
C ALA A 67 -7.86 -8.89 4.03
N GLU A 68 -7.68 -9.21 2.74
CA GLU A 68 -6.44 -9.81 2.23
C GLU A 68 -5.22 -8.92 2.49
N PHE A 69 -5.36 -7.61 2.42
CA PHE A 69 -4.26 -6.69 2.73
C PHE A 69 -3.85 -6.76 4.20
N ARG A 70 -4.82 -6.91 5.09
CA ARG A 70 -4.54 -7.14 6.51
C ARG A 70 -3.80 -8.45 6.73
N GLN A 71 -4.22 -9.50 6.05
CA GLN A 71 -3.57 -10.81 6.11
C GLN A 71 -2.14 -10.74 5.57
N GLU A 72 -1.92 -10.05 4.45
CA GLU A 72 -0.59 -9.86 3.86
C GLU A 72 0.39 -9.27 4.88
N VAL A 73 0.04 -8.14 5.50
CA VAL A 73 0.94 -7.47 6.44
C VAL A 73 1.13 -8.24 7.74
N THR A 74 0.11 -8.97 8.18
CA THR A 74 0.19 -9.86 9.33
C THR A 74 1.16 -11.00 9.07
N ASP A 75 1.07 -11.63 7.92
CA ASP A 75 1.97 -12.73 7.52
C ASP A 75 3.41 -12.25 7.34
N LEU A 76 3.62 -11.07 6.76
CA LEU A 76 4.94 -10.48 6.57
C LEU A 76 5.65 -10.18 7.90
N LEU A 77 4.94 -9.69 8.88
CA LEU A 77 5.50 -9.22 10.15
C LEU A 77 5.30 -10.20 11.32
N GLY A 78 4.68 -11.36 11.06
CA GLY A 78 4.58 -12.46 12.01
C GLY A 78 3.54 -12.28 13.11
N GLY A 79 2.53 -11.43 12.93
CA GLY A 79 1.47 -11.22 13.91
C GLY A 79 0.65 -9.97 13.65
N PRO A 80 -0.32 -9.64 14.52
CA PRO A 80 -1.11 -8.43 14.42
C PRO A 80 -0.24 -7.18 14.36
N VAL A 81 -0.53 -6.28 13.42
CA VAL A 81 0.28 -5.12 13.12
C VAL A 81 -0.57 -3.86 13.16
N ILE A 82 -0.03 -2.82 13.78
CA ILE A 82 -0.59 -1.48 13.71
C ILE A 82 -0.06 -0.81 12.43
N VAL A 83 -0.96 -0.38 11.56
CA VAL A 83 -0.61 0.41 10.38
C VAL A 83 -0.38 1.89 10.77
N PRO A 84 0.37 2.68 10.00
CA PRO A 84 0.96 2.39 8.69
C PRO A 84 2.28 1.61 8.75
N ARG A 85 2.56 0.85 7.69
CA ARG A 85 3.83 0.15 7.48
C ARG A 85 4.27 0.30 6.03
N VAL A 86 5.56 0.53 5.82
CA VAL A 86 6.13 0.81 4.50
C VAL A 86 7.13 -0.28 4.11
N PHE A 87 7.00 -0.72 2.87
CA PHE A 87 7.94 -1.63 2.21
C PHE A 87 8.42 -0.98 0.92
N ILE A 88 9.71 -1.05 0.66
CA ILE A 88 10.32 -0.50 -0.56
C ILE A 88 11.12 -1.60 -1.24
N LYS A 89 10.79 -1.88 -2.50
CA LYS A 89 11.48 -2.90 -3.33
C LYS A 89 11.64 -4.25 -2.61
N GLY A 90 10.61 -4.68 -1.88
CA GLY A 90 10.61 -5.94 -1.16
C GLY A 90 11.37 -5.92 0.17
N HIS A 91 11.71 -4.76 0.71
CA HIS A 91 12.36 -4.60 2.01
C HIS A 91 11.43 -3.89 3.00
N TYR A 92 11.40 -4.37 4.23
CA TYR A 92 10.64 -3.74 5.30
C TYR A 92 11.36 -2.50 5.84
N ILE A 93 10.76 -1.35 5.68
CA ILE A 93 11.34 -0.09 6.12
C ILE A 93 10.91 0.25 7.55
N GLY A 94 9.66 0.04 7.88
CA GLY A 94 9.15 0.29 9.20
C GLY A 94 7.82 1.04 9.23
N GLY A 95 7.54 1.61 10.38
CA GLY A 95 6.35 2.39 10.64
C GLY A 95 6.61 3.91 10.60
N PRO A 96 5.73 4.71 11.25
CA PRO A 96 5.79 6.17 11.18
C PRO A 96 7.12 6.77 11.63
N ASP A 97 7.65 6.31 12.75
CA ASP A 97 8.85 6.90 13.33
C ASP A 97 10.09 6.63 12.48
N GLU A 98 10.23 5.42 11.97
CA GLU A 98 11.34 5.02 11.10
C GLU A 98 11.33 5.80 9.79
N VAL A 99 10.17 5.93 9.16
CA VAL A 99 10.01 6.65 7.88
C VAL A 99 10.25 8.14 8.07
N ARG A 100 9.73 8.74 9.13
CA ARG A 100 9.97 10.16 9.44
C ARG A 100 11.45 10.43 9.66
N ARG A 101 12.13 9.57 10.38
CA ARG A 101 13.59 9.69 10.63
C ARG A 101 14.38 9.62 9.34
N LEU A 102 14.09 8.67 8.48
CA LEU A 102 14.73 8.55 7.16
C LEU A 102 14.49 9.79 6.30
N HIS A 103 13.29 10.35 6.36
CA HIS A 103 12.95 11.57 5.63
C HIS A 103 13.70 12.79 6.17
N GLU A 104 13.72 12.97 7.48
CA GLU A 104 14.43 14.06 8.16
C GLU A 104 15.94 14.00 7.93
N ASP A 105 16.52 12.81 7.90
CA ASP A 105 17.94 12.57 7.65
C ASP A 105 18.30 12.67 6.16
N GLY A 106 17.34 12.90 5.28
CA GLY A 106 17.55 12.95 3.83
C GLY A 106 17.90 11.61 3.18
N LYS A 107 17.63 10.48 3.85
CA LYS A 107 18.01 9.14 3.39
C LYS A 107 16.90 8.43 2.61
N LEU A 108 15.66 8.89 2.72
CA LEU A 108 14.51 8.21 2.10
C LEU A 108 14.60 8.20 0.57
N GLY A 109 15.06 9.30 -0.03
CA GLY A 109 15.22 9.42 -1.48
C GLY A 109 16.15 8.38 -2.09
N ALA A 110 17.22 8.02 -1.38
CA ALA A 110 18.16 6.99 -1.83
C ALA A 110 17.50 5.59 -1.92
N LEU A 111 16.55 5.30 -1.03
CA LEU A 111 15.80 4.04 -1.03
C LEU A 111 14.81 3.97 -2.20
N LEU A 112 14.37 5.12 -2.70
CA LEU A 112 13.39 5.24 -3.77
C LEU A 112 14.01 5.35 -5.17
N GLN A 113 15.34 5.33 -5.28
CA GLN A 113 16.05 5.33 -6.56
C GLN A 113 15.68 4.11 -7.41
N ASP A 114 15.76 4.26 -8.73
CA ASP A 114 15.47 3.22 -9.73
C ASP A 114 14.00 2.79 -9.80
N LEU A 115 13.10 3.46 -9.08
CA LEU A 115 11.67 3.28 -9.25
C LEU A 115 11.15 4.18 -10.39
N PRO A 116 10.10 3.73 -11.11
CA PRO A 116 9.50 4.54 -12.16
C PRO A 116 9.07 5.91 -11.65
N VAL A 117 9.46 6.97 -12.35
CA VAL A 117 9.09 8.35 -12.01
C VAL A 117 7.69 8.64 -12.51
N VAL A 118 6.83 9.15 -11.62
CA VAL A 118 5.49 9.62 -11.95
C VAL A 118 5.51 11.15 -12.02
N GLN A 119 5.48 11.71 -13.22
CA GLN A 119 5.59 13.15 -13.44
C GLN A 119 4.32 13.93 -13.15
N TYR A 120 3.18 13.28 -13.26
CA TYR A 120 1.88 13.93 -13.07
C TYR A 120 0.91 13.01 -12.32
N ARG A 121 0.32 13.54 -11.25
CA ARG A 121 -0.68 12.83 -10.46
C ARG A 121 -2.02 13.51 -10.60
N LYS A 122 -2.81 13.00 -11.54
CA LYS A 122 -4.23 13.28 -11.60
C LYS A 122 -4.97 12.20 -10.79
N PRO A 123 -5.94 12.56 -9.96
CA PRO A 123 -6.81 11.57 -9.33
C PRO A 123 -7.45 10.66 -10.38
N CYS A 124 -7.60 9.38 -10.07
CA CYS A 124 -8.23 8.41 -10.95
C CYS A 124 -9.68 8.81 -11.23
N ASP A 125 -10.07 8.87 -12.51
CA ASP A 125 -11.44 9.21 -12.90
C ASP A 125 -12.47 8.17 -12.45
N GLY A 126 -12.04 6.92 -12.21
CA GLY A 126 -12.92 5.84 -11.76
C GLY A 126 -13.17 5.80 -10.26
N CYS A 127 -12.15 6.05 -9.45
CA CYS A 127 -12.23 5.89 -7.99
C CYS A 127 -11.77 7.10 -7.17
N GLY A 128 -11.24 8.14 -7.79
CA GLY A 128 -10.68 9.30 -7.08
C GLY A 128 -9.51 8.95 -6.16
N ASP A 129 -8.67 7.99 -6.56
CA ASP A 129 -7.53 7.44 -5.81
C ASP A 129 -7.89 6.60 -4.58
N VAL A 130 -9.16 6.29 -4.37
CA VAL A 130 -9.59 5.35 -3.32
C VAL A 130 -9.16 3.92 -3.63
N ARG A 131 -9.04 3.56 -4.91
CA ARG A 131 -8.61 2.28 -5.49
C ARG A 131 -9.65 1.18 -5.44
N PHE A 132 -10.75 1.40 -4.78
CA PHE A 132 -11.90 0.51 -4.72
C PHE A 132 -13.16 1.24 -5.14
N VAL A 133 -14.06 0.49 -5.73
CA VAL A 133 -15.41 0.96 -6.08
C VAL A 133 -16.44 -0.07 -5.62
N PRO A 134 -17.70 0.33 -5.39
CA PRO A 134 -18.76 -0.62 -5.09
C PRO A 134 -18.91 -1.66 -6.21
N CYS A 135 -19.11 -2.92 -5.82
CA CYS A 135 -19.33 -4.00 -6.78
C CYS A 135 -20.58 -3.72 -7.62
N PRO A 136 -20.49 -3.73 -8.95
CA PRO A 136 -21.65 -3.46 -9.81
C PRO A 136 -22.69 -4.58 -9.79
N GLU A 137 -22.27 -5.82 -9.52
CA GLU A 137 -23.19 -6.98 -9.49
C GLU A 137 -24.14 -6.94 -8.29
N CYS A 138 -23.66 -6.60 -7.10
CA CYS A 138 -24.46 -6.55 -5.88
C CYS A 138 -24.73 -5.13 -5.37
N SER A 139 -24.24 -4.11 -6.05
CA SER A 139 -24.33 -2.70 -5.64
C SER A 139 -23.79 -2.43 -4.22
N GLY A 140 -22.76 -3.20 -3.83
CA GLY A 140 -22.13 -3.08 -2.53
C GLY A 140 -22.82 -3.85 -1.39
N SER A 141 -23.88 -4.59 -1.67
CA SER A 141 -24.66 -5.34 -0.64
C SER A 141 -24.02 -6.66 -0.23
N CYS A 142 -23.08 -7.18 -1.00
CA CYS A 142 -22.48 -8.52 -0.88
C CYS A 142 -23.46 -9.67 -1.15
N LYS A 143 -24.69 -9.39 -1.60
CA LYS A 143 -25.76 -10.38 -1.80
C LYS A 143 -26.31 -10.32 -3.20
N ILE A 144 -26.55 -11.48 -3.77
CA ILE A 144 -27.23 -11.66 -5.07
C ILE A 144 -28.42 -12.61 -4.91
N ILE A 145 -29.36 -12.51 -5.83
CA ILE A 145 -30.48 -13.46 -5.94
C ILE A 145 -30.10 -14.48 -6.99
N THR A 146 -30.16 -15.77 -6.64
CA THR A 146 -29.87 -16.87 -7.54
C THR A 146 -31.06 -17.19 -8.45
N ASP A 147 -30.84 -18.00 -9.47
CA ASP A 147 -31.89 -18.47 -10.38
C ASP A 147 -33.02 -19.24 -9.65
N THR A 148 -32.73 -19.80 -8.48
CA THR A 148 -33.69 -20.48 -7.59
C THR A 148 -34.41 -19.53 -6.64
N ASN A 149 -34.22 -18.21 -6.81
CA ASN A 149 -34.79 -17.16 -5.96
C ASN A 149 -34.29 -17.18 -4.50
N ASP A 150 -33.14 -17.81 -4.27
CA ASP A 150 -32.45 -17.80 -2.96
C ASP A 150 -31.44 -16.65 -2.89
N VAL A 151 -31.16 -16.19 -1.67
CA VAL A 151 -30.12 -15.18 -1.42
C VAL A 151 -28.78 -15.88 -1.25
N ALA A 152 -27.77 -15.50 -2.04
CA ALA A 152 -26.41 -15.98 -1.95
C ALA A 152 -25.40 -14.86 -1.79
N GLN A 153 -24.21 -15.17 -1.33
CA GLN A 153 -23.11 -14.21 -1.30
C GLN A 153 -22.63 -13.88 -2.71
N CYS A 154 -22.40 -12.60 -2.99
CA CYS A 154 -21.87 -12.17 -4.27
C CYS A 154 -20.44 -12.72 -4.45
N PRO A 155 -20.14 -13.42 -5.57
CA PRO A 155 -18.81 -13.99 -5.81
C PRO A 155 -17.80 -12.97 -6.35
N ASP A 156 -18.24 -11.79 -6.79
CA ASP A 156 -17.43 -10.85 -7.54
C ASP A 156 -16.75 -9.78 -6.68
N CYS A 157 -17.17 -9.62 -5.43
CA CYS A 157 -16.66 -8.60 -4.53
C CYS A 157 -16.03 -9.19 -3.26
N ASN A 158 -15.37 -8.30 -2.51
CA ASN A 158 -14.83 -8.65 -1.21
C ASN A 158 -15.87 -8.57 -0.08
N GLU A 159 -15.45 -8.78 1.16
CA GLU A 159 -16.28 -8.74 2.36
C GLU A 159 -17.00 -7.41 2.60
N ASN A 160 -16.52 -6.33 1.98
CA ASN A 160 -17.09 -4.99 2.09
C ASN A 160 -17.97 -4.60 0.87
N GLY A 161 -18.21 -5.52 -0.04
CA GLY A 161 -18.96 -5.23 -1.27
C GLY A 161 -18.18 -4.38 -2.28
N LEU A 162 -16.84 -4.42 -2.22
CA LEU A 162 -15.94 -3.64 -3.04
C LEU A 162 -15.18 -4.50 -4.03
N ILE A 163 -14.89 -3.94 -5.19
CA ILE A 163 -13.94 -4.46 -6.17
C ILE A 163 -12.81 -3.45 -6.36
N ARG A 164 -11.68 -3.91 -6.86
CA ARG A 164 -10.60 -3.01 -7.27
C ARG A 164 -11.04 -2.14 -8.44
N CYS A 165 -10.65 -0.88 -8.42
CA CYS A 165 -11.02 0.05 -9.50
C CYS A 165 -10.56 -0.48 -10.86
N PRO A 166 -11.45 -0.66 -11.84
CA PRO A 166 -11.09 -1.19 -13.15
C PRO A 166 -10.33 -0.18 -14.02
N VAL A 167 -10.28 1.09 -13.60
CA VAL A 167 -9.63 2.16 -14.37
C VAL A 167 -8.15 2.26 -14.05
N CYS A 168 -7.77 2.22 -12.75
CA CYS A 168 -6.39 2.44 -12.31
C CYS A 168 -5.67 1.16 -11.85
N PHE A 169 -6.31 0.02 -11.99
CA PHE A 169 -5.79 -1.24 -11.48
C PHE A 169 -5.43 -2.22 -12.59
#